data_d0c6890840a0fcbd492430a7084b99f2
#
_entry.id   d0c6890840a0fcbd492430a7084b99f2
#
_cell.length_a   1.000
_cell.length_b   1.000
_cell.length_c   1.000
_cell.angle_alpha   90.00
_cell.angle_beta   90.00
_cell.angle_gamma   90.00
#
_symmetry.space_group_name_H-M   'P 1'
#
loop_
_entity.id
_entity.type
_entity.pdbx_description
1 polymer ?
#
loop_
_entity_poly.entity_id
_entity_poly.type
_entity_poly.pdbx_seq_one_letter_code
_entity_poly.pdbx_strand_id
1 'polypeptide(L)'
;MTLFDMEIRKTPVTRDNPYYEWTLQESTDYLRWILREFPFQDWKVVEVSDTDGGNGEPIRQSRSQAVQAAAMLSLFCMGIIPKGSNRMGFIYNANSQRSGKTLLAKLAIMTITGTFKAQPWKGNEDELNKLLDSEMLAGSMYVCFDNVRGFMSSQTLEGLMTSPQWTGRVLGRTQMFTAENRMNLFITGNDCIVSPDMSHRCLICDLFVEQGDVQERQVENLLDEPWLMDKENRRNTLSALWGIVRAWGKAGEPKAASFGYKPRLGFERWGEIIGGIVGFAGFGNPLEKVQLEQAGDSEERNIRKLIDRMREMALGDNRGEFSFQQVVDFCHDDGLFDYMLDGKETQDGYKINSSSASRFGLTLNRYAPKVSGGFCGKDSDRSRPPRKYRRKVDAGEEIVIFGCYGDGRHRRYFIEW
;
A
#
# COMPACT_ATOMS: atom_id res chain seq x y z
N MET A 1 -24.81 -6.54 10.87
CA MET A 1 -24.79 -6.54 12.34
C MET A 1 -23.80 -7.59 12.76
N THR A 2 -22.66 -7.20 13.34
CA THR A 2 -21.63 -8.15 13.79
C THR A 2 -22.10 -8.85 15.08
N LEU A 3 -21.50 -10.02 15.40
CA LEU A 3 -21.72 -10.67 16.72
C LEU A 3 -21.50 -9.66 17.87
N PHE A 4 -20.58 -8.73 17.68
CA PHE A 4 -20.26 -7.65 18.59
C PHE A 4 -21.44 -6.68 18.78
N ASP A 5 -22.12 -6.25 17.67
CA ASP A 5 -23.32 -5.42 17.75
C ASP A 5 -24.46 -6.10 18.52
N MET A 6 -24.55 -7.44 18.42
CA MET A 6 -25.57 -8.21 19.13
C MET A 6 -25.28 -8.34 20.62
N GLU A 7 -24.01 -8.48 21.01
CA GLU A 7 -23.62 -8.56 22.43
C GLU A 7 -23.74 -7.19 23.11
N ILE A 8 -23.32 -6.10 22.47
CA ILE A 8 -23.47 -4.74 23.02
C ILE A 8 -24.94 -4.39 23.23
N ARG A 9 -25.82 -4.76 22.29
CA ARG A 9 -27.26 -4.50 22.43
C ARG A 9 -27.95 -5.31 23.53
N LYS A 10 -27.41 -6.48 23.88
CA LYS A 10 -27.94 -7.37 24.91
C LYS A 10 -27.41 -7.07 26.31
N THR A 11 -26.25 -6.42 26.41
CA THR A 11 -25.65 -6.09 27.70
C THR A 11 -26.18 -4.73 28.16
N PRO A 12 -26.89 -4.65 29.31
CA PRO A 12 -27.30 -3.37 29.85
C PRO A 12 -26.08 -2.48 30.04
N VAL A 13 -26.24 -1.22 29.69
CA VAL A 13 -25.23 -0.20 29.91
C VAL A 13 -25.16 0.09 31.42
N THR A 14 -24.37 -0.71 32.11
CA THR A 14 -24.15 -0.60 33.56
C THR A 14 -22.70 -0.19 33.83
N ARG A 15 -22.43 0.30 35.05
CA ARG A 15 -21.10 0.68 35.53
C ARG A 15 -20.06 -0.44 35.39
N ASP A 16 -20.52 -1.68 35.36
CA ASP A 16 -19.68 -2.88 35.26
C ASP A 16 -19.41 -3.31 33.80
N ASN A 17 -19.95 -2.57 32.82
CA ASN A 17 -19.66 -2.83 31.41
C ASN A 17 -18.41 -2.05 30.99
N PRO A 18 -17.25 -2.73 30.82
CA PRO A 18 -15.99 -2.05 30.51
C PRO A 18 -15.97 -1.28 29.19
N TYR A 19 -16.92 -1.58 28.28
CA TYR A 19 -17.05 -0.84 27.00
C TYR A 19 -17.72 0.52 27.15
N TYR A 20 -18.31 0.83 28.30
CA TYR A 20 -19.14 2.03 28.49
C TYR A 20 -18.35 3.26 28.95
N GLU A 21 -17.25 3.08 29.64
CA GLU A 21 -16.62 4.15 30.43
C GLU A 21 -15.43 4.84 29.77
N TRP A 22 -14.88 4.31 28.67
CA TRP A 22 -13.73 4.92 28.03
C TRP A 22 -14.10 6.24 27.35
N THR A 23 -13.47 7.31 27.81
CA THR A 23 -13.56 8.63 27.17
C THR A 23 -12.80 8.63 25.83
N LEU A 24 -12.99 9.68 25.04
CA LEU A 24 -12.20 9.88 23.81
C LEU A 24 -10.70 9.91 24.12
N GLN A 25 -10.31 10.65 25.15
CA GLN A 25 -8.92 10.80 25.55
C GLN A 25 -8.28 9.46 25.93
N GLU A 26 -8.89 8.72 26.86
CA GLU A 26 -8.42 7.39 27.26
C GLU A 26 -8.31 6.43 26.08
N SER A 27 -9.27 6.47 25.17
CA SER A 27 -9.30 5.63 23.97
C SER A 27 -8.17 5.97 23.00
N THR A 28 -7.93 7.25 22.77
CA THR A 28 -6.87 7.70 21.86
C THR A 28 -5.49 7.48 22.45
N ASP A 29 -5.33 7.73 23.75
CA ASP A 29 -4.06 7.51 24.46
C ASP A 29 -3.68 6.03 24.48
N TYR A 30 -4.64 5.15 24.72
CA TYR A 30 -4.40 3.71 24.66
C TYR A 30 -3.98 3.26 23.26
N LEU A 31 -4.68 3.70 22.20
CA LEU A 31 -4.28 3.32 20.83
C LEU A 31 -2.91 3.92 20.46
N ARG A 32 -2.60 5.15 20.85
CA ARG A 32 -1.27 5.72 20.67
C ARG A 32 -0.21 4.93 21.42
N TRP A 33 -0.51 4.52 22.65
CA TRP A 33 0.40 3.73 23.48
C TRP A 33 0.73 2.38 22.85
N ILE A 34 -0.24 1.60 22.35
CA ILE A 34 0.02 0.32 21.69
C ILE A 34 0.75 0.47 20.35
N LEU A 35 0.64 1.63 19.69
CA LEU A 35 1.26 1.89 18.39
C LEU A 35 2.61 2.63 18.48
N ARG A 36 3.01 3.12 19.66
CA ARG A 36 4.17 3.99 19.82
C ARG A 36 5.51 3.36 19.46
N GLU A 37 5.62 2.05 19.62
CA GLU A 37 6.84 1.27 19.38
C GLU A 37 7.05 0.89 17.92
N PHE A 38 6.04 1.07 17.06
CA PHE A 38 6.20 0.74 15.65
C PHE A 38 7.07 1.79 14.93
N PRO A 39 8.03 1.36 14.09
CA PRO A 39 8.95 2.23 13.40
C PRO A 39 8.27 2.86 12.16
N PHE A 40 7.20 3.64 12.37
CA PHE A 40 6.57 4.36 11.28
C PHE A 40 7.57 5.35 10.67
N GLN A 41 7.73 5.32 9.36
CA GLN A 41 8.70 6.13 8.63
C GLN A 41 8.43 7.62 8.73
N ASP A 42 7.17 8.01 8.88
CA ASP A 42 6.67 9.38 8.74
C ASP A 42 6.29 10.05 10.08
N TRP A 43 7.02 9.72 11.16
CA TRP A 43 6.84 10.39 12.45
C TRP A 43 7.12 11.89 12.37
N LYS A 44 6.18 12.70 12.87
CA LYS A 44 6.30 14.15 13.01
C LYS A 44 5.90 14.58 14.42
N VAL A 45 6.54 15.61 14.93
CA VAL A 45 6.10 16.28 16.16
C VAL A 45 5.18 17.42 15.73
N VAL A 46 3.96 17.43 16.25
CA VAL A 46 2.96 18.46 15.98
C VAL A 46 2.69 19.21 17.26
N GLU A 47 2.88 20.53 17.24
CA GLU A 47 2.48 21.41 18.35
C GLU A 47 0.95 21.46 18.40
N VAL A 48 0.40 21.16 19.57
CA VAL A 48 -1.06 21.27 19.82
C VAL A 48 -1.32 22.67 20.35
N SER A 49 -2.17 23.43 19.67
CA SER A 49 -2.57 24.75 20.14
C SER A 49 -3.50 24.61 21.37
N ASP A 50 -3.33 25.51 22.36
CA ASP A 50 -4.12 25.54 23.59
C ASP A 50 -5.65 25.67 23.34
N THR A 51 -6.05 25.98 22.10
CA THR A 51 -7.46 26.14 21.71
C THR A 51 -8.25 24.82 21.60
N ASP A 52 -7.56 23.68 21.54
CA ASP A 52 -8.19 22.35 21.34
C ASP A 52 -8.37 21.57 22.66
N GLY A 53 -8.19 22.20 23.82
CA GLY A 53 -8.39 21.57 25.15
C GLY A 53 -7.29 20.55 25.52
N GLY A 54 -6.17 20.58 24.81
CA GLY A 54 -4.95 19.80 25.14
C GLY A 54 -4.03 20.63 26.05
N ASN A 55 -3.17 19.96 26.78
CA ASN A 55 -2.18 20.59 27.70
C ASN A 55 -1.05 21.33 26.97
N GLY A 56 -1.14 21.63 25.70
CA GLY A 56 -0.10 22.28 24.92
C GLY A 56 1.18 21.45 24.69
N GLU A 57 1.21 20.18 25.15
CA GLU A 57 2.35 19.31 24.91
C GLU A 57 2.39 18.82 23.46
N PRO A 58 3.56 18.84 22.82
CA PRO A 58 3.70 18.40 21.44
C PRO A 58 3.34 16.91 21.31
N ILE A 59 2.46 16.59 20.38
CA ILE A 59 2.03 15.22 20.09
C ILE A 59 2.84 14.66 18.93
N ARG A 60 3.37 13.46 19.10
CA ARG A 60 4.00 12.71 18.02
C ARG A 60 2.92 12.07 17.15
N GLN A 61 2.82 12.48 15.91
CA GLN A 61 1.88 11.97 14.93
C GLN A 61 2.59 11.33 13.74
N SER A 62 1.93 10.37 13.12
CA SER A 62 2.38 9.73 11.89
C SER A 62 1.16 9.44 11.01
N ARG A 63 1.26 9.72 9.72
CA ARG A 63 0.22 9.32 8.77
C ARG A 63 0.05 7.79 8.75
N SER A 64 1.15 7.04 8.83
CA SER A 64 1.11 5.58 8.89
C SER A 64 0.38 5.08 10.14
N GLN A 65 0.52 5.78 11.28
CA GLN A 65 -0.29 5.52 12.48
C GLN A 65 -1.79 5.82 12.23
N ALA A 66 -2.10 6.92 11.53
CA ALA A 66 -3.47 7.25 11.14
C ALA A 66 -4.06 6.19 10.18
N VAL A 67 -3.26 5.65 9.26
CA VAL A 67 -3.65 4.54 8.38
C VAL A 67 -3.94 3.27 9.19
N GLN A 68 -3.13 2.95 10.21
CA GLN A 68 -3.40 1.83 11.09
C GLN A 68 -4.72 2.00 11.85
N ALA A 69 -4.99 3.19 12.38
CA ALA A 69 -6.26 3.50 13.02
C ALA A 69 -7.44 3.37 12.04
N ALA A 70 -7.27 3.86 10.79
CA ALA A 70 -8.27 3.70 9.73
C ALA A 70 -8.52 2.22 9.38
N ALA A 71 -7.50 1.37 9.36
CA ALA A 71 -7.61 -0.06 9.11
C ALA A 71 -8.46 -0.76 10.19
N MET A 72 -8.17 -0.48 11.46
CA MET A 72 -8.94 -1.00 12.60
C MET A 72 -10.39 -0.52 12.56
N LEU A 73 -10.60 0.79 12.32
CA LEU A 73 -11.93 1.39 12.26
C LEU A 73 -12.71 0.94 11.02
N SER A 74 -12.06 0.66 9.88
CA SER A 74 -12.74 0.16 8.68
C SER A 74 -13.42 -1.20 8.93
N LEU A 75 -12.76 -2.08 9.69
CA LEU A 75 -13.34 -3.35 10.13
C LEU A 75 -14.38 -3.15 11.24
N PHE A 76 -14.08 -2.31 12.24
CA PHE A 76 -14.96 -2.07 13.38
C PHE A 76 -16.27 -1.39 12.97
N CYS A 77 -16.21 -0.41 12.07
CA CYS A 77 -17.34 0.41 11.61
C CYS A 77 -18.06 -0.16 10.38
N MET A 78 -17.89 -1.45 10.04
CA MET A 78 -18.53 -2.05 8.85
C MET A 78 -20.05 -1.82 8.80
N GLY A 79 -20.73 -1.76 9.94
CA GLY A 79 -22.16 -1.50 10.05
C GLY A 79 -22.56 -0.03 9.87
N ILE A 80 -21.63 0.90 10.05
CA ILE A 80 -21.85 2.35 9.93
C ILE A 80 -21.57 2.82 8.50
N ILE A 81 -20.61 2.20 7.82
CA ILE A 81 -20.30 2.52 6.43
C ILE A 81 -21.51 2.18 5.55
N PRO A 82 -22.04 3.14 4.75
CA PRO A 82 -23.23 2.92 3.95
C PRO A 82 -23.10 1.74 3.00
N LYS A 83 -24.21 1.02 2.79
CA LYS A 83 -24.27 -0.06 1.80
C LYS A 83 -23.89 0.46 0.41
N GLY A 84 -23.22 -0.36 -0.37
CA GLY A 84 -22.77 0.00 -1.70
C GLY A 84 -21.60 0.98 -1.72
N SER A 85 -20.88 1.14 -0.60
CA SER A 85 -19.65 1.93 -0.56
C SER A 85 -18.44 1.11 -0.97
N ASN A 86 -17.61 1.64 -1.85
CA ASN A 86 -16.29 1.11 -2.12
C ASN A 86 -15.41 1.23 -0.87
N ARG A 87 -14.44 0.33 -0.71
CA ARG A 87 -13.54 0.27 0.46
C ARG A 87 -12.10 0.32 0.03
N MET A 88 -11.32 1.17 0.66
CA MET A 88 -9.87 1.23 0.40
C MET A 88 -9.17 0.01 0.97
N GLY A 89 -8.15 -0.48 0.26
CA GLY A 89 -7.23 -1.49 0.77
C GLY A 89 -6.18 -0.88 1.69
N PHE A 90 -5.49 -1.74 2.44
CA PHE A 90 -4.41 -1.37 3.36
C PHE A 90 -3.14 -2.13 3.00
N ILE A 91 -2.06 -1.40 2.78
CA ILE A 91 -0.74 -1.97 2.48
C ILE A 91 0.20 -1.63 3.61
N TYR A 92 0.77 -2.64 4.24
CA TYR A 92 1.84 -2.52 5.22
C TYR A 92 3.15 -2.83 4.55
N ASN A 93 3.92 -1.80 4.30
CA ASN A 93 5.20 -1.89 3.61
C ASN A 93 6.36 -1.64 4.57
N ALA A 94 7.50 -2.26 4.33
CA ALA A 94 8.70 -2.05 5.12
C ALA A 94 9.96 -2.29 4.28
N ASN A 95 11.05 -1.61 4.67
CA ASN A 95 12.38 -1.81 4.07
C ASN A 95 13.07 -3.10 4.55
N SER A 96 12.57 -3.74 5.62
CA SER A 96 13.22 -4.92 6.19
C SER A 96 12.24 -5.95 6.75
N GLN A 97 12.74 -7.18 6.93
CA GLN A 97 12.01 -8.22 7.65
C GLN A 97 11.94 -7.87 9.14
N ARG A 98 10.95 -8.45 9.86
CA ARG A 98 10.73 -8.25 11.31
C ARG A 98 10.45 -6.79 11.73
N SER A 99 10.05 -5.93 10.82
CA SER A 99 9.68 -4.53 11.09
C SER A 99 8.34 -4.37 11.82
N GLY A 100 7.53 -5.43 11.97
CA GLY A 100 6.21 -5.39 12.62
C GLY A 100 5.00 -5.25 11.68
N LYS A 101 5.19 -5.21 10.35
CA LYS A 101 4.10 -5.03 9.37
C LYS A 101 2.98 -6.07 9.48
N THR A 102 3.33 -7.37 9.55
CA THR A 102 2.34 -8.44 9.73
C THR A 102 1.65 -8.35 11.09
N LEU A 103 2.36 -7.85 12.10
CA LEU A 103 1.82 -7.64 13.44
C LEU A 103 0.77 -6.52 13.46
N LEU A 104 0.99 -5.41 12.72
CA LEU A 104 0.00 -4.35 12.54
C LEU A 104 -1.25 -4.85 11.82
N ALA A 105 -1.09 -5.64 10.75
CA ALA A 105 -2.22 -6.27 10.06
C ALA A 105 -2.99 -7.22 11.00
N LYS A 106 -2.26 -8.05 11.78
CA LYS A 106 -2.84 -8.92 12.81
C LYS A 106 -3.59 -8.11 13.87
N LEU A 107 -3.03 -7.01 14.35
CA LEU A 107 -3.68 -6.14 15.33
C LEU A 107 -5.03 -5.62 14.80
N ALA A 108 -5.07 -5.11 13.56
CA ALA A 108 -6.31 -4.63 12.97
C ALA A 108 -7.36 -5.74 12.83
N ILE A 109 -6.96 -6.90 12.34
CA ILE A 109 -7.85 -8.00 12.00
C ILE A 109 -8.30 -8.77 13.26
N MET A 110 -7.35 -9.23 14.09
CA MET A 110 -7.64 -10.07 15.25
C MET A 110 -8.43 -9.33 16.33
N THR A 111 -8.23 -8.03 16.47
CA THR A 111 -9.05 -7.22 17.37
C THR A 111 -10.54 -7.42 17.08
N ILE A 112 -10.93 -7.42 15.82
CA ILE A 112 -12.35 -7.49 15.40
C ILE A 112 -12.81 -8.94 15.26
N THR A 113 -12.04 -9.77 14.55
CA THR A 113 -12.45 -11.14 14.18
C THR A 113 -12.07 -12.20 15.19
N GLY A 114 -11.10 -11.92 16.07
CA GLY A 114 -10.53 -12.88 17.03
C GLY A 114 -9.54 -13.87 16.42
N THR A 115 -9.39 -13.90 15.10
CA THR A 115 -8.53 -14.84 14.37
C THR A 115 -7.82 -14.13 13.21
N PHE A 116 -6.70 -14.70 12.76
CA PHE A 116 -5.99 -14.20 11.60
C PHE A 116 -5.78 -15.30 10.57
N LYS A 117 -6.12 -15.01 9.32
CA LYS A 117 -5.92 -15.88 8.18
C LYS A 117 -5.27 -15.05 7.08
N ALA A 118 -4.16 -15.50 6.58
CA ALA A 118 -3.49 -14.87 5.44
C ALA A 118 -3.22 -15.88 4.33
N GLN A 119 -3.10 -15.39 3.13
CA GLN A 119 -2.84 -16.16 1.93
C GLN A 119 -1.52 -15.69 1.29
N PRO A 120 -0.73 -16.59 0.69
CA PRO A 120 0.39 -16.19 -0.13
C PRO A 120 -0.10 -15.57 -1.44
N TRP A 121 0.55 -14.49 -1.88
CA TRP A 121 0.32 -13.95 -3.21
C TRP A 121 1.00 -14.80 -4.28
N LYS A 122 0.23 -15.31 -5.25
CA LYS A 122 0.74 -16.20 -6.32
C LYS A 122 0.72 -15.56 -7.72
N GLY A 123 0.14 -14.36 -7.87
CA GLY A 123 0.05 -13.66 -9.15
C GLY A 123 -0.84 -14.35 -10.20
N ASN A 124 -1.73 -15.25 -9.79
CA ASN A 124 -2.66 -15.96 -10.67
C ASN A 124 -4.09 -15.46 -10.45
N GLU A 125 -4.62 -14.73 -11.42
CA GLU A 125 -5.95 -14.10 -11.35
C GLU A 125 -7.10 -15.14 -11.25
N ASP A 126 -6.98 -16.29 -11.91
CA ASP A 126 -8.03 -17.32 -11.84
C ASP A 126 -8.12 -17.95 -10.45
N GLU A 127 -6.98 -18.27 -9.83
CA GLU A 127 -6.94 -18.79 -8.47
C GLU A 127 -7.36 -17.73 -7.45
N LEU A 128 -7.03 -16.47 -7.70
CA LEU A 128 -7.46 -15.35 -6.89
C LEU A 128 -8.98 -15.18 -6.93
N ASN A 129 -9.59 -15.23 -8.12
CA ASN A 129 -11.05 -15.18 -8.27
C ASN A 129 -11.73 -16.31 -7.49
N LYS A 130 -11.23 -17.56 -7.58
CA LYS A 130 -11.76 -18.70 -6.81
C LYS A 130 -11.64 -18.50 -5.30
N LEU A 131 -10.51 -17.96 -4.85
CA LEU A 131 -10.32 -17.62 -3.44
C LEU A 131 -11.34 -16.58 -2.98
N LEU A 132 -11.48 -15.48 -3.71
CA LEU A 132 -12.41 -14.39 -3.37
C LEU A 132 -13.87 -14.87 -3.43
N ASP A 133 -14.25 -15.69 -4.39
CA ASP A 133 -15.57 -16.31 -4.46
C ASP A 133 -15.87 -17.12 -3.18
N SER A 134 -14.91 -17.91 -2.72
CA SER A 134 -15.03 -18.70 -1.50
C SER A 134 -15.11 -17.83 -0.24
N GLU A 135 -14.29 -16.80 -0.13
CA GLU A 135 -14.30 -15.88 1.00
C GLU A 135 -15.60 -15.03 1.04
N MET A 136 -16.12 -14.62 -0.13
CA MET A 136 -17.42 -13.91 -0.23
C MET A 136 -18.58 -14.80 0.22
N LEU A 137 -18.60 -16.07 -0.21
CA LEU A 137 -19.61 -17.03 0.21
C LEU A 137 -19.53 -17.31 1.72
N ALA A 138 -18.33 -17.34 2.28
CA ALA A 138 -18.11 -17.49 3.71
C ALA A 138 -18.51 -16.24 4.52
N GLY A 139 -18.80 -15.11 3.87
CA GLY A 139 -19.08 -13.85 4.54
C GLY A 139 -17.86 -13.23 5.22
N SER A 140 -16.66 -13.49 4.70
CA SER A 140 -15.41 -12.98 5.25
C SER A 140 -15.37 -11.46 5.25
N MET A 141 -14.92 -10.88 6.35
CA MET A 141 -14.81 -9.43 6.51
C MET A 141 -13.56 -8.86 5.83
N TYR A 142 -12.59 -9.71 5.52
CA TYR A 142 -11.29 -9.31 4.96
C TYR A 142 -10.68 -10.44 4.14
N VAL A 143 -9.74 -10.04 3.29
CA VAL A 143 -8.72 -10.91 2.71
C VAL A 143 -7.35 -10.29 3.00
N CYS A 144 -6.38 -11.12 3.36
CA CYS A 144 -5.02 -10.70 3.68
C CYS A 144 -4.01 -11.49 2.84
N PHE A 145 -3.14 -10.77 2.12
CA PHE A 145 -1.97 -11.35 1.45
C PHE A 145 -0.72 -10.96 2.24
N ASP A 146 -0.06 -11.97 2.80
CA ASP A 146 1.10 -11.76 3.67
C ASP A 146 2.41 -12.03 2.92
N ASN A 147 3.42 -11.22 3.25
CA ASN A 147 4.78 -11.33 2.73
C ASN A 147 4.88 -11.24 1.20
N VAL A 148 4.13 -10.31 0.61
CA VAL A 148 4.20 -10.01 -0.83
C VAL A 148 5.56 -9.41 -1.15
N ARG A 149 6.18 -9.87 -2.23
CA ARG A 149 7.49 -9.42 -2.69
C ARG A 149 7.41 -8.91 -4.12
N GLY A 150 8.15 -7.84 -4.40
CA GLY A 150 8.24 -7.27 -5.73
C GLY A 150 6.96 -6.59 -6.18
N PHE A 151 6.70 -6.59 -7.48
CA PHE A 151 5.60 -5.87 -8.10
C PHE A 151 4.28 -6.64 -8.02
N MET A 152 3.24 -5.97 -7.53
CA MET A 152 1.88 -6.50 -7.44
C MET A 152 0.92 -5.64 -8.28
N SER A 153 0.23 -6.28 -9.21
CA SER A 153 -0.84 -5.70 -10.00
C SER A 153 -1.93 -6.77 -10.15
N SER A 154 -3.18 -6.43 -9.93
CA SER A 154 -4.30 -7.35 -10.04
C SER A 154 -5.59 -6.63 -10.36
N GLN A 155 -6.15 -6.91 -11.53
CA GLN A 155 -7.47 -6.39 -11.92
C GLN A 155 -8.58 -6.91 -11.00
N THR A 156 -8.45 -8.13 -10.52
CA THR A 156 -9.40 -8.73 -9.57
C THR A 156 -9.43 -8.00 -8.24
N LEU A 157 -8.26 -7.65 -7.66
CA LEU A 157 -8.19 -6.87 -6.41
C LEU A 157 -8.64 -5.42 -6.61
N GLU A 158 -8.32 -4.83 -7.74
CA GLU A 158 -8.82 -3.49 -8.10
C GLU A 158 -10.35 -3.49 -8.20
N GLY A 159 -10.94 -4.53 -8.81
CA GLY A 159 -12.37 -4.77 -8.86
C GLY A 159 -12.97 -5.01 -7.47
N LEU A 160 -12.32 -5.80 -6.61
CA LEU A 160 -12.75 -6.02 -5.23
C LEU A 160 -12.95 -4.70 -4.47
N MET A 161 -12.01 -3.77 -4.59
CA MET A 161 -12.07 -2.48 -3.88
C MET A 161 -13.11 -1.51 -4.44
N THR A 162 -13.50 -1.64 -5.71
CA THR A 162 -14.36 -0.69 -6.43
C THR A 162 -15.73 -1.22 -6.81
N SER A 163 -16.03 -2.48 -6.50
CA SER A 163 -17.33 -3.09 -6.78
C SER A 163 -18.12 -3.29 -5.50
N PRO A 164 -19.25 -2.61 -5.32
CA PRO A 164 -20.08 -2.75 -4.12
C PRO A 164 -20.82 -4.10 -4.06
N GLN A 165 -20.87 -4.81 -5.18
CA GLN A 165 -21.39 -6.17 -5.29
C GLN A 165 -20.36 -7.07 -5.95
N TRP A 166 -20.26 -8.29 -5.46
CA TRP A 166 -19.41 -9.32 -6.02
C TRP A 166 -20.28 -10.42 -6.63
N THR A 167 -20.03 -10.74 -7.89
CA THR A 167 -20.66 -11.88 -8.57
C THR A 167 -19.59 -12.93 -8.85
N GLY A 168 -19.79 -14.12 -8.32
CA GLY A 168 -18.84 -15.22 -8.41
C GLY A 168 -19.52 -16.56 -8.67
N ARG A 169 -18.71 -17.62 -8.73
CA ARG A 169 -19.16 -19.00 -8.95
C ARG A 169 -19.07 -19.82 -7.67
N VAL A 170 -20.04 -20.68 -7.45
CA VAL A 170 -19.93 -21.71 -6.40
C VAL A 170 -19.00 -22.82 -6.89
N LEU A 171 -17.86 -23.00 -6.21
CA LEU A 171 -16.88 -24.04 -6.57
C LEU A 171 -17.54 -25.42 -6.64
N GLY A 172 -17.24 -26.15 -7.72
CA GLY A 172 -17.81 -27.48 -7.97
C GLY A 172 -19.27 -27.50 -8.43
N ARG A 173 -19.87 -26.33 -8.71
CA ARG A 173 -21.23 -26.20 -9.23
C ARG A 173 -21.27 -25.23 -10.40
N THR A 174 -22.30 -25.37 -11.27
CA THR A 174 -22.57 -24.39 -12.34
C THR A 174 -23.36 -23.17 -11.86
N GLN A 175 -23.52 -23.02 -10.56
CA GLN A 175 -24.31 -21.96 -9.95
C GLN A 175 -23.47 -20.69 -9.73
N MET A 176 -24.06 -19.52 -10.11
CA MET A 176 -23.55 -18.19 -9.78
C MET A 176 -24.19 -17.68 -8.51
N PHE A 177 -23.50 -16.79 -7.82
CA PHE A 177 -24.03 -16.04 -6.69
C PHE A 177 -23.69 -14.55 -6.84
N THR A 178 -24.47 -13.71 -6.19
CA THR A 178 -24.16 -12.27 -6.03
C THR A 178 -24.29 -11.93 -4.55
N ALA A 179 -23.28 -11.28 -3.99
CA ALA A 179 -23.25 -10.86 -2.60
C ALA A 179 -22.86 -9.38 -2.50
N GLU A 180 -23.31 -8.71 -1.43
CA GLU A 180 -22.81 -7.39 -1.09
C GLU A 180 -21.35 -7.49 -0.68
N ASN A 181 -20.48 -6.72 -1.34
CA ASN A 181 -19.07 -6.71 -1.06
C ASN A 181 -18.77 -5.74 0.09
N ARG A 182 -18.37 -6.29 1.24
CA ARG A 182 -17.92 -5.54 2.43
C ARG A 182 -16.51 -5.92 2.83
N MET A 183 -15.80 -6.67 1.99
CA MET A 183 -14.48 -7.19 2.28
C MET A 183 -13.44 -6.07 2.29
N ASN A 184 -12.55 -6.09 3.27
CA ASN A 184 -11.40 -5.20 3.36
C ASN A 184 -10.15 -5.95 2.86
N LEU A 185 -9.35 -5.29 2.01
CA LEU A 185 -8.10 -5.85 1.50
C LEU A 185 -6.94 -5.44 2.40
N PHE A 186 -6.14 -6.41 2.82
CA PHE A 186 -4.89 -6.22 3.55
C PHE A 186 -3.73 -6.84 2.77
N ILE A 187 -2.63 -6.14 2.69
CA ILE A 187 -1.39 -6.61 2.04
C ILE A 187 -0.23 -6.28 2.96
N THR A 188 0.65 -7.24 3.21
CA THR A 188 1.93 -6.97 3.85
C THR A 188 3.07 -7.32 2.90
N GLY A 189 4.12 -6.53 2.88
CA GLY A 189 5.26 -6.79 1.99
C GLY A 189 6.54 -6.11 2.43
N ASN A 190 7.67 -6.61 1.93
CA ASN A 190 8.95 -5.91 1.99
C ASN A 190 9.20 -5.31 0.61
N ASP A 191 9.45 -3.99 0.57
CA ASP A 191 9.63 -3.24 -0.67
C ASP A 191 8.58 -3.63 -1.73
N CYS A 192 7.34 -3.80 -1.24
CA CYS A 192 6.21 -4.16 -2.07
C CYS A 192 5.83 -2.96 -2.93
N ILE A 193 5.96 -3.13 -4.24
CA ILE A 193 5.57 -2.15 -5.24
C ILE A 193 4.23 -2.57 -5.82
N VAL A 194 3.26 -1.68 -5.79
CA VAL A 194 1.94 -1.93 -6.38
C VAL A 194 1.73 -1.11 -7.64
N SER A 195 0.85 -1.57 -8.53
CA SER A 195 0.47 -0.79 -9.71
C SER A 195 -0.06 0.59 -9.34
N PRO A 196 0.07 1.61 -10.20
CA PRO A 196 -0.52 2.93 -9.95
C PRO A 196 -2.01 2.85 -9.59
N ASP A 197 -2.78 1.98 -10.28
CA ASP A 197 -4.20 1.80 -10.03
C ASP A 197 -4.48 1.21 -8.65
N MET A 198 -3.74 0.20 -8.22
CA MET A 198 -3.85 -0.35 -6.86
C MET A 198 -3.45 0.69 -5.81
N SER A 199 -2.40 1.44 -6.06
CA SER A 199 -1.90 2.44 -5.12
C SER A 199 -2.90 3.59 -4.90
N HIS A 200 -3.66 3.98 -5.93
CA HIS A 200 -4.76 4.94 -5.78
C HIS A 200 -5.92 4.42 -4.93
N ARG A 201 -6.07 3.09 -4.82
CA ARG A 201 -7.14 2.41 -4.09
C ARG A 201 -6.73 1.88 -2.71
N CYS A 202 -5.46 2.05 -2.34
CA CYS A 202 -4.95 1.58 -1.06
C CYS A 202 -4.39 2.73 -0.22
N LEU A 203 -4.47 2.58 1.09
CA LEU A 203 -3.74 3.38 2.07
C LEU A 203 -2.47 2.62 2.45
N ILE A 204 -1.33 3.30 2.40
CA ILE A 204 -0.03 2.68 2.65
C ILE A 204 0.45 3.08 4.05
N CYS A 205 0.78 2.09 4.86
CA CYS A 205 1.43 2.22 6.15
C CYS A 205 2.90 1.82 5.97
N ASP A 206 3.80 2.79 6.02
CA ASP A 206 5.22 2.59 5.79
C ASP A 206 5.98 2.47 7.11
N LEU A 207 6.78 1.42 7.21
CA LEU A 207 7.68 1.15 8.32
C LEU A 207 9.13 1.21 7.84
N PHE A 208 9.97 1.87 8.60
CA PHE A 208 11.38 1.97 8.30
C PHE A 208 12.23 1.59 9.52
N VAL A 209 13.11 0.62 9.34
CA VAL A 209 14.06 0.17 10.36
C VAL A 209 15.46 0.41 9.83
N GLU A 210 16.29 1.14 10.58
CA GLU A 210 17.69 1.36 10.23
C GLU A 210 18.45 0.03 10.22
N GLN A 211 19.44 -0.09 9.32
CA GLN A 211 20.24 -1.31 9.20
C GLN A 211 21.05 -1.53 10.48
N GLY A 212 20.91 -2.70 11.08
CA GLY A 212 21.55 -3.09 12.34
C GLY A 212 20.60 -3.24 13.54
N ASP A 213 19.51 -2.48 13.55
CA ASP A 213 18.63 -2.36 14.72
C ASP A 213 17.62 -3.48 14.93
N VAL A 214 17.37 -4.32 13.93
CA VAL A 214 16.24 -5.28 13.97
C VAL A 214 16.37 -6.33 15.07
N GLN A 215 17.61 -6.69 15.46
CA GLN A 215 17.86 -7.69 16.53
C GLN A 215 18.17 -7.06 17.89
N GLU A 216 18.58 -5.81 17.92
CA GLU A 216 19.01 -5.09 19.14
C GLU A 216 17.93 -4.17 19.68
N ARG A 217 16.81 -4.03 18.98
CA ARG A 217 15.74 -3.13 19.35
C ARG A 217 15.08 -3.57 20.65
N GLN A 218 15.33 -2.82 21.69
CA GLN A 218 14.63 -2.95 22.98
C GLN A 218 13.23 -2.33 22.82
N VAL A 219 12.20 -3.17 22.87
CA VAL A 219 10.79 -2.77 22.82
C VAL A 219 10.24 -2.88 24.24
N GLU A 220 9.85 -1.77 24.85
CA GLU A 220 9.29 -1.76 26.20
C GLU A 220 7.92 -2.44 26.28
N ASN A 221 7.08 -2.25 25.24
CA ASN A 221 5.78 -2.90 25.11
C ASN A 221 5.82 -3.88 23.95
N LEU A 222 6.14 -5.11 24.23
CA LEU A 222 6.17 -6.15 23.22
C LEU A 222 4.74 -6.49 22.80
N LEU A 223 4.29 -5.88 21.70
CA LEU A 223 3.06 -6.33 21.03
C LEU A 223 3.44 -7.53 20.15
N ASP A 224 3.18 -8.72 20.64
CA ASP A 224 3.48 -10.00 19.98
C ASP A 224 2.21 -10.85 19.79
N GLU A 225 2.36 -12.08 19.31
CA GLU A 225 1.22 -12.98 19.16
C GLU A 225 0.52 -13.31 20.48
N PRO A 226 1.21 -13.66 21.59
CA PRO A 226 0.60 -13.82 22.89
C PRO A 226 -0.21 -12.60 23.33
N TRP A 227 0.32 -11.39 23.13
CA TRP A 227 -0.40 -10.15 23.44
C TRP A 227 -1.70 -10.01 22.63
N LEU A 228 -1.65 -10.33 21.31
CA LEU A 228 -2.82 -10.26 20.42
C LEU A 228 -3.89 -11.30 20.75
N MET A 229 -3.50 -12.46 21.30
CA MET A 229 -4.40 -13.53 21.69
C MET A 229 -4.99 -13.32 23.08
N ASP A 230 -4.44 -12.41 23.88
CA ASP A 230 -4.92 -12.11 25.21
C ASP A 230 -6.30 -11.44 25.14
N LYS A 231 -7.25 -11.99 25.90
CA LYS A 231 -8.65 -11.53 25.90
C LYS A 231 -8.81 -10.14 26.49
N GLU A 232 -7.98 -9.77 27.44
CA GLU A 232 -8.04 -8.47 28.09
C GLU A 232 -7.48 -7.38 27.16
N ASN A 233 -6.34 -7.63 26.51
CA ASN A 233 -5.78 -6.72 25.52
C ASN A 233 -6.76 -6.51 24.35
N ARG A 234 -7.38 -7.58 23.87
CA ARG A 234 -8.40 -7.48 22.83
C ARG A 234 -9.61 -6.67 23.29
N ARG A 235 -10.10 -6.92 24.50
CA ARG A 235 -11.21 -6.17 25.11
C ARG A 235 -10.87 -4.69 25.22
N ASN A 236 -9.69 -4.35 25.73
CA ASN A 236 -9.26 -2.96 25.88
C ASN A 236 -9.14 -2.26 24.53
N THR A 237 -8.59 -2.93 23.51
CA THR A 237 -8.51 -2.40 22.15
C THR A 237 -9.90 -2.15 21.55
N LEU A 238 -10.85 -3.08 21.73
CA LEU A 238 -12.25 -2.90 21.31
C LEU A 238 -12.93 -1.76 22.07
N SER A 239 -12.67 -1.62 23.38
CA SER A 239 -13.20 -0.52 24.19
C SER A 239 -12.70 0.83 23.71
N ALA A 240 -11.42 0.91 23.35
CA ALA A 240 -10.84 2.13 22.78
C ALA A 240 -11.49 2.50 21.43
N LEU A 241 -11.65 1.54 20.52
CA LEU A 241 -12.34 1.79 19.26
C LEU A 241 -13.79 2.24 19.48
N TRP A 242 -14.48 1.59 20.40
CA TRP A 242 -15.86 1.96 20.76
C TRP A 242 -15.93 3.35 21.39
N GLY A 243 -15.02 3.70 22.30
CA GLY A 243 -14.97 5.03 22.92
C GLY A 243 -14.82 6.15 21.90
N ILE A 244 -13.93 5.96 20.91
CA ILE A 244 -13.73 6.89 19.80
C ILE A 244 -15.02 7.03 18.96
N VAL A 245 -15.60 5.92 18.49
CA VAL A 245 -16.78 5.93 17.62
C VAL A 245 -18.00 6.52 18.36
N ARG A 246 -18.15 6.19 19.63
CA ARG A 246 -19.24 6.75 20.47
C ARG A 246 -19.08 8.26 20.66
N ALA A 247 -17.88 8.73 20.94
CA ALA A 247 -17.61 10.16 21.09
C ALA A 247 -17.84 10.91 19.78
N TRP A 248 -17.39 10.35 18.66
CA TRP A 248 -17.63 10.88 17.32
C TRP A 248 -19.14 10.97 17.00
N GLY A 249 -19.89 9.92 17.31
CA GLY A 249 -21.35 9.92 17.13
C GLY A 249 -22.05 10.99 17.97
N LYS A 250 -21.63 11.16 19.26
CA LYS A 250 -22.16 12.22 20.15
C LYS A 250 -21.82 13.63 19.67
N ALA A 251 -20.68 13.79 18.97
CA ALA A 251 -20.26 15.06 18.39
C ALA A 251 -20.99 15.41 17.07
N GLY A 252 -21.98 14.60 16.64
CA GLY A 252 -22.73 14.83 15.41
C GLY A 252 -22.08 14.30 14.16
N GLU A 253 -21.22 13.30 14.30
CA GLU A 253 -20.59 12.55 13.20
C GLU A 253 -19.77 13.44 12.22
N PRO A 254 -18.82 14.27 12.71
CA PRO A 254 -18.03 15.14 11.83
C PRO A 254 -17.33 14.31 10.76
N LYS A 255 -17.49 14.71 9.50
CA LYS A 255 -16.94 14.01 8.34
C LYS A 255 -15.48 14.42 8.08
N ALA A 256 -14.78 13.70 7.22
CA ALA A 256 -13.39 14.01 6.85
C ALA A 256 -13.21 15.46 6.40
N ALA A 257 -14.15 16.00 5.66
CA ALA A 257 -14.16 17.40 5.22
C ALA A 257 -14.11 18.42 6.39
N SER A 258 -14.65 18.08 7.56
CA SER A 258 -14.62 18.92 8.77
C SER A 258 -13.17 19.14 9.29
N PHE A 259 -12.24 18.26 8.91
CA PHE A 259 -10.82 18.33 9.27
C PHE A 259 -9.94 18.74 8.07
N GLY A 260 -10.54 19.21 6.96
CA GLY A 260 -9.84 19.56 5.75
C GLY A 260 -9.32 18.35 4.94
N TYR A 261 -9.75 17.13 5.28
CA TYR A 261 -9.32 15.92 4.59
C TYR A 261 -10.19 15.69 3.35
N LYS A 262 -9.54 15.29 2.25
CA LYS A 262 -10.20 15.00 0.98
C LYS A 262 -10.24 13.50 0.74
N PRO A 263 -11.41 12.86 0.74
CA PRO A 263 -11.56 11.47 0.33
C PRO A 263 -11.05 11.26 -1.10
N ARG A 264 -10.56 10.07 -1.39
CA ARG A 264 -10.13 9.72 -2.73
C ARG A 264 -11.34 9.47 -3.63
N LEU A 265 -11.18 9.82 -4.90
CA LEU A 265 -12.22 9.65 -5.92
C LEU A 265 -12.68 8.17 -5.99
N GLY A 266 -14.00 7.96 -5.93
CA GLY A 266 -14.62 6.64 -5.90
C GLY A 266 -14.71 6.00 -4.51
N PHE A 267 -14.15 6.63 -3.46
CA PHE A 267 -14.17 6.15 -2.08
C PHE A 267 -14.74 7.18 -1.11
N GLU A 268 -15.51 8.13 -1.61
CA GLU A 268 -15.97 9.29 -0.85
C GLU A 268 -16.77 8.87 0.39
N ARG A 269 -17.74 7.96 0.23
CA ARG A 269 -18.61 7.53 1.33
C ARG A 269 -17.84 6.87 2.47
N TRP A 270 -16.88 6.02 2.12
CA TRP A 270 -16.00 5.38 3.09
C TRP A 270 -15.03 6.40 3.71
N GLY A 271 -14.41 7.22 2.87
CA GLY A 271 -13.42 8.20 3.27
C GLY A 271 -13.97 9.29 4.19
N GLU A 272 -15.19 9.77 3.94
CA GLU A 272 -15.85 10.76 4.79
C GLU A 272 -16.11 10.24 6.21
N ILE A 273 -16.45 8.96 6.34
CA ILE A 273 -16.73 8.36 7.65
C ILE A 273 -15.42 7.99 8.36
N ILE A 274 -14.61 7.15 7.74
CA ILE A 274 -13.39 6.64 8.39
C ILE A 274 -12.37 7.76 8.58
N GLY A 275 -12.17 8.62 7.57
CA GLY A 275 -11.32 9.82 7.71
C GLY A 275 -11.86 10.80 8.76
N GLY A 276 -13.18 10.93 8.86
CA GLY A 276 -13.83 11.74 9.90
C GLY A 276 -13.59 11.21 11.31
N ILE A 277 -13.75 9.90 11.53
CA ILE A 277 -13.51 9.27 12.84
C ILE A 277 -12.03 9.39 13.24
N VAL A 278 -11.12 9.12 12.30
CA VAL A 278 -9.66 9.21 12.54
C VAL A 278 -9.21 10.63 12.82
N GLY A 279 -9.76 11.61 12.05
CA GLY A 279 -9.51 13.03 12.27
C GLY A 279 -10.04 13.52 13.62
N PHE A 280 -11.26 13.12 13.96
CA PHE A 280 -11.90 13.44 15.26
C PHE A 280 -11.08 12.88 16.45
N ALA A 281 -10.50 11.70 16.29
CA ALA A 281 -9.62 11.11 17.29
C ALA A 281 -8.21 11.71 17.31
N GLY A 282 -7.90 12.68 16.45
CA GLY A 282 -6.62 13.39 16.45
C GLY A 282 -5.42 12.56 15.97
N PHE A 283 -5.63 11.47 15.22
CA PHE A 283 -4.53 10.67 14.65
C PHE A 283 -3.87 11.30 13.42
N GLY A 284 -4.47 12.33 12.83
CA GLY A 284 -4.03 12.94 11.58
C GLY A 284 -4.79 12.45 10.36
N ASN A 285 -4.32 12.78 9.17
CA ASN A 285 -5.00 12.48 7.91
C ASN A 285 -4.58 11.13 7.31
N PRO A 286 -5.39 10.06 7.41
CA PRO A 286 -5.07 8.78 6.79
C PRO A 286 -5.24 8.81 5.27
N LEU A 287 -6.03 9.75 4.74
CA LEU A 287 -6.37 9.87 3.31
C LEU A 287 -5.36 10.68 2.52
N GLU A 288 -4.40 11.31 3.20
CA GLU A 288 -3.32 12.05 2.57
C GLU A 288 -2.66 11.16 1.52
N LYS A 289 -2.62 11.68 0.29
CA LYS A 289 -1.83 11.02 -0.74
C LYS A 289 -0.39 11.11 -0.28
N VAL A 290 0.20 10.00 0.10
CA VAL A 290 1.63 9.84 -0.07
C VAL A 290 1.81 10.15 -1.52
N GLN A 291 2.62 11.14 -1.83
CA GLN A 291 3.08 11.24 -3.20
C GLN A 291 3.62 9.85 -3.48
N LEU A 292 2.91 9.16 -4.35
CA LEU A 292 3.35 7.88 -4.91
C LEU A 292 4.56 8.11 -5.81
N GLU A 293 5.36 9.02 -5.37
CA GLU A 293 6.73 9.22 -5.73
C GLU A 293 7.48 7.89 -5.59
N GLN A 294 6.95 6.92 -4.85
CA GLN A 294 7.74 5.73 -4.55
C GLN A 294 7.44 4.50 -5.41
N ALA A 295 6.28 4.30 -5.98
CA ALA A 295 6.08 3.09 -6.82
C ALA A 295 6.11 3.41 -8.32
N GLY A 296 5.43 4.44 -8.82
CA GLY A 296 5.67 5.00 -10.15
C GLY A 296 7.03 5.68 -10.22
N ASP A 297 7.49 6.30 -9.13
CA ASP A 297 8.78 6.96 -8.99
C ASP A 297 9.95 6.00 -8.80
N SER A 298 9.77 4.81 -8.22
CA SER A 298 10.89 3.85 -8.20
C SER A 298 11.17 3.34 -9.62
N GLU A 299 10.15 2.99 -10.43
CA GLU A 299 10.37 2.64 -11.82
C GLU A 299 10.91 3.87 -12.60
N GLU A 300 10.29 5.03 -12.49
CA GLU A 300 10.73 6.24 -13.19
C GLU A 300 12.09 6.72 -12.66
N ARG A 301 12.35 6.62 -11.36
CA ARG A 301 13.66 6.90 -10.77
C ARG A 301 14.72 5.92 -11.25
N ASN A 302 14.40 4.63 -11.31
CA ASN A 302 15.30 3.62 -11.85
C ASN A 302 15.55 3.87 -13.35
N ILE A 303 14.51 4.25 -14.11
CA ILE A 303 14.67 4.64 -15.51
C ILE A 303 15.56 5.89 -15.65
N ARG A 304 15.38 6.91 -14.81
CA ARG A 304 16.23 8.11 -14.83
C ARG A 304 17.68 7.77 -14.51
N LYS A 305 17.93 6.97 -13.47
CA LYS A 305 19.28 6.49 -13.14
C LYS A 305 19.88 5.64 -14.27
N LEU A 306 19.09 4.76 -14.86
CA LEU A 306 19.52 3.97 -16.03
C LEU A 306 19.90 4.87 -17.19
N ILE A 307 19.10 5.90 -17.51
CA ILE A 307 19.41 6.89 -18.54
C ILE A 307 20.72 7.64 -18.22
N ASP A 308 20.91 8.04 -16.96
CA ASP A 308 22.14 8.69 -16.51
C ASP A 308 23.35 7.75 -16.68
N ARG A 309 23.22 6.48 -16.28
CA ARG A 309 24.26 5.45 -16.46
C ARG A 309 24.58 5.20 -17.94
N MET A 310 23.54 5.04 -18.77
CA MET A 310 23.72 4.87 -20.22
C MET A 310 24.44 6.09 -20.84
N ARG A 311 24.15 7.31 -20.38
CA ARG A 311 24.82 8.52 -20.82
C ARG A 311 26.30 8.57 -20.43
N GLU A 312 26.63 8.19 -19.19
CA GLU A 312 28.02 8.09 -18.73
C GLU A 312 28.84 7.11 -19.58
N MET A 313 28.21 5.99 -19.97
CA MET A 313 28.83 4.97 -20.80
C MET A 313 28.92 5.30 -22.28
N ALA A 314 28.14 6.28 -22.76
CA ALA A 314 28.15 6.72 -24.16
C ALA A 314 29.36 7.60 -24.56
N LEU A 315 30.26 7.90 -23.63
CA LEU A 315 31.58 8.53 -23.78
C LEU A 315 31.74 9.49 -24.98
N GLY A 316 31.27 10.74 -24.80
CA GLY A 316 31.65 11.87 -25.69
C GLY A 316 30.77 12.08 -26.92
N ASP A 317 29.93 11.16 -27.28
CA ASP A 317 28.92 11.35 -28.32
C ASP A 317 27.58 11.75 -27.66
N ASN A 318 26.84 12.70 -28.22
CA ASN A 318 25.50 13.10 -27.75
C ASN A 318 24.47 11.98 -27.95
N ARG A 319 24.89 10.72 -27.95
CA ARG A 319 24.14 9.56 -28.33
C ARG A 319 24.79 8.24 -27.87
N GLY A 320 24.00 7.30 -27.39
CA GLY A 320 24.45 5.95 -27.04
C GLY A 320 23.46 4.87 -27.45
N GLU A 321 23.98 3.71 -27.87
CA GLU A 321 23.20 2.52 -28.21
C GLU A 321 23.66 1.31 -27.41
N PHE A 322 22.70 0.60 -26.80
CA PHE A 322 22.97 -0.50 -25.87
C PHE A 322 22.13 -1.74 -26.20
N SER A 323 22.71 -2.91 -26.11
CA SER A 323 21.96 -4.17 -26.18
C SER A 323 21.09 -4.35 -24.93
N PHE A 324 20.08 -5.23 -25.03
CA PHE A 324 19.28 -5.60 -23.87
C PHE A 324 20.13 -6.14 -22.72
N GLN A 325 21.17 -6.94 -23.03
CA GLN A 325 22.07 -7.50 -22.03
C GLN A 325 22.87 -6.39 -21.31
N GLN A 326 23.40 -5.41 -22.03
CA GLN A 326 24.11 -4.28 -21.42
C GLN A 326 23.19 -3.46 -20.49
N VAL A 327 21.91 -3.27 -20.87
CA VAL A 327 20.93 -2.59 -20.01
C VAL A 327 20.64 -3.42 -18.76
N VAL A 328 20.59 -4.75 -18.88
CA VAL A 328 20.44 -5.65 -17.73
C VAL A 328 21.65 -5.56 -16.80
N ASP A 329 22.87 -5.59 -17.35
CA ASP A 329 24.12 -5.49 -16.59
C ASP A 329 24.19 -4.15 -15.84
N PHE A 330 23.87 -3.03 -16.48
CA PHE A 330 23.80 -1.71 -15.81
C PHE A 330 22.80 -1.69 -14.66
N CYS A 331 21.61 -2.28 -14.87
CA CYS A 331 20.60 -2.33 -13.82
C CYS A 331 21.05 -3.20 -12.65
N HIS A 332 21.71 -4.33 -12.91
CA HIS A 332 22.23 -5.21 -11.88
C HIS A 332 23.36 -4.54 -11.08
N ASP A 333 24.34 -3.94 -11.77
CA ASP A 333 25.51 -3.30 -11.15
C ASP A 333 25.10 -2.13 -10.25
N ASP A 334 24.08 -1.35 -10.64
CA ASP A 334 23.62 -0.17 -9.93
C ASP A 334 22.43 -0.47 -8.98
N GLY A 335 22.04 -1.74 -8.80
CA GLY A 335 20.89 -2.15 -7.95
C GLY A 335 19.56 -1.58 -8.44
N LEU A 336 19.40 -1.42 -9.76
CA LEU A 336 18.17 -0.90 -10.37
C LEU A 336 17.26 -2.07 -10.76
N PHE A 337 15.99 -1.96 -10.49
CA PHE A 337 15.00 -2.99 -10.82
C PHE A 337 15.27 -4.38 -10.22
N ASP A 338 15.99 -4.50 -9.11
CA ASP A 338 16.36 -5.77 -8.46
C ASP A 338 15.15 -6.68 -8.24
N TYR A 339 13.97 -6.10 -7.96
CA TYR A 339 12.71 -6.82 -7.79
C TYR A 339 12.19 -7.47 -9.10
N MET A 340 12.76 -7.13 -10.26
CA MET A 340 12.44 -7.71 -11.56
C MET A 340 13.55 -8.60 -12.12
N LEU A 341 14.78 -8.40 -11.67
CA LEU A 341 15.96 -9.06 -12.20
C LEU A 341 16.27 -10.32 -11.37
N ASP A 342 15.57 -11.42 -11.68
CA ASP A 342 15.89 -12.73 -11.11
C ASP A 342 16.77 -13.51 -12.09
N GLY A 343 17.99 -13.85 -11.67
CA GLY A 343 18.99 -14.45 -12.53
C GLY A 343 20.20 -14.97 -11.77
N LYS A 344 21.29 -15.17 -12.47
CA LYS A 344 22.56 -15.66 -11.92
C LYS A 344 23.74 -14.93 -12.56
N GLU A 345 24.76 -14.63 -11.77
CA GLU A 345 26.05 -14.20 -12.27
C GLU A 345 26.72 -15.30 -13.09
N THR A 346 27.29 -14.92 -14.22
CA THR A 346 28.05 -15.80 -15.10
C THR A 346 29.36 -15.11 -15.51
N GLN A 347 30.32 -15.85 -16.11
CA GLN A 347 31.57 -15.26 -16.62
C GLN A 347 31.35 -14.17 -17.68
N ASP A 348 30.18 -14.17 -18.35
CA ASP A 348 29.81 -13.22 -19.41
C ASP A 348 28.84 -12.12 -18.95
N GLY A 349 28.68 -11.92 -17.64
CA GLY A 349 27.75 -10.94 -17.04
C GLY A 349 26.53 -11.57 -16.34
N TYR A 350 25.57 -10.74 -15.92
CA TYR A 350 24.39 -11.19 -15.21
C TYR A 350 23.32 -11.73 -16.17
N LYS A 351 23.00 -13.03 -16.10
CA LYS A 351 21.96 -13.66 -16.92
C LYS A 351 20.66 -13.80 -16.17
N ILE A 352 19.65 -13.02 -16.59
CA ILE A 352 18.28 -13.12 -16.07
C ILE A 352 17.54 -14.31 -16.69
N ASN A 353 16.60 -14.89 -15.93
CA ASN A 353 15.75 -15.95 -16.43
C ASN A 353 14.75 -15.41 -17.49
N SER A 354 14.14 -16.30 -18.30
CA SER A 354 13.27 -15.90 -19.42
C SER A 354 12.00 -15.15 -18.98
N SER A 355 11.44 -15.48 -17.81
CA SER A 355 10.25 -14.79 -17.27
C SER A 355 10.58 -13.38 -16.81
N SER A 356 11.70 -13.19 -16.12
CA SER A 356 12.20 -11.88 -15.73
C SER A 356 12.59 -11.03 -16.93
N ALA A 357 13.25 -11.62 -17.95
CA ALA A 357 13.60 -10.94 -19.18
C ALA A 357 12.35 -10.41 -19.92
N SER A 358 11.29 -11.23 -19.99
CA SER A 358 10.03 -10.81 -20.62
C SER A 358 9.37 -9.66 -19.85
N ARG A 359 9.28 -9.77 -18.52
CA ARG A 359 8.68 -8.75 -17.65
C ARG A 359 9.48 -7.45 -17.68
N PHE A 360 10.79 -7.50 -17.55
CA PHE A 360 11.67 -6.34 -17.62
C PHE A 360 11.63 -5.68 -18.99
N GLY A 361 11.62 -6.47 -20.09
CA GLY A 361 11.43 -5.95 -21.44
C GLY A 361 10.11 -5.24 -21.67
N LEU A 362 9.00 -5.71 -21.08
CA LEU A 362 7.71 -5.03 -21.10
C LEU A 362 7.74 -3.70 -20.32
N THR A 363 8.42 -3.67 -19.19
CA THR A 363 8.61 -2.44 -18.41
C THR A 363 9.43 -1.44 -19.19
N LEU A 364 10.59 -1.82 -19.74
CA LEU A 364 11.40 -0.93 -20.56
C LEU A 364 10.65 -0.38 -21.77
N ASN A 365 9.77 -1.18 -22.42
CA ASN A 365 8.97 -0.72 -23.55
C ASN A 365 7.95 0.39 -23.20
N ARG A 366 7.52 0.46 -21.94
CA ARG A 366 6.67 1.59 -21.48
C ARG A 366 7.43 2.91 -21.46
N TYR A 367 8.73 2.85 -21.16
CA TYR A 367 9.61 4.00 -20.99
C TYR A 367 10.48 4.30 -22.23
N ALA A 368 10.81 3.27 -22.99
CA ALA A 368 11.55 3.34 -24.24
C ALA A 368 10.69 2.76 -25.37
N PRO A 369 9.68 3.49 -25.87
CA PRO A 369 8.79 2.96 -26.90
C PRO A 369 9.57 2.64 -28.19
N LYS A 370 9.14 1.57 -28.88
CA LYS A 370 9.74 1.11 -30.12
C LYS A 370 9.53 2.16 -31.23
N VAL A 371 10.61 2.53 -31.87
CA VAL A 371 10.63 3.42 -33.03
C VAL A 371 10.71 2.57 -34.32
N SER A 372 9.80 2.77 -35.26
CA SER A 372 9.82 2.09 -36.56
C SER A 372 10.94 2.63 -37.43
N GLY A 373 11.71 1.76 -38.10
CA GLY A 373 12.64 2.13 -39.16
C GLY A 373 14.10 2.25 -38.79
N GLY A 374 14.52 1.82 -37.63
CA GLY A 374 15.92 1.94 -37.21
C GLY A 374 16.32 3.37 -36.91
N PHE A 375 17.51 3.57 -36.34
CA PHE A 375 17.97 4.82 -35.79
C PHE A 375 18.23 5.96 -36.83
N CYS A 376 18.31 5.67 -38.11
CA CYS A 376 18.72 6.60 -39.17
C CYS A 376 17.64 6.87 -40.24
N GLY A 377 16.35 6.64 -39.94
CA GLY A 377 15.28 6.87 -40.93
C GLY A 377 14.67 8.25 -40.81
N LYS A 378 14.91 9.09 -41.84
CA LYS A 378 14.08 10.24 -42.12
C LYS A 378 12.64 9.75 -42.31
N ASP A 379 11.73 10.37 -41.56
CA ASP A 379 10.28 10.43 -41.75
C ASP A 379 9.57 9.27 -42.46
N SER A 380 8.91 8.43 -41.71
CA SER A 380 7.51 8.02 -41.92
C SER A 380 7.15 6.87 -40.96
N ASP A 381 6.03 7.01 -40.31
CA ASP A 381 5.35 6.01 -39.48
C ASP A 381 5.93 5.78 -38.09
N ARG A 382 5.99 6.84 -37.29
CA ARG A 382 6.20 6.75 -35.84
C ARG A 382 4.88 6.42 -35.16
N SER A 383 4.58 5.16 -34.94
CA SER A 383 3.38 4.75 -34.20
C SER A 383 3.38 5.26 -32.76
N ARG A 384 4.56 5.55 -32.16
CA ARG A 384 4.73 6.24 -30.88
C ARG A 384 6.04 7.02 -30.87
N PRO A 385 6.04 8.32 -30.53
CA PRO A 385 7.28 9.09 -30.41
C PRO A 385 8.11 8.56 -29.20
N PRO A 386 9.46 8.61 -29.27
CA PRO A 386 10.30 8.28 -28.13
C PRO A 386 9.99 9.23 -26.95
N ARG A 387 10.14 8.73 -25.73
CA ARG A 387 9.89 9.54 -24.52
C ARG A 387 11.01 10.57 -24.32
N LYS A 388 10.61 11.77 -23.93
CA LYS A 388 11.53 12.88 -23.59
C LYS A 388 11.60 13.00 -22.07
N TYR A 389 12.81 12.97 -21.52
CA TYR A 389 13.09 13.18 -20.11
C TYR A 389 13.79 14.52 -19.91
N ARG A 390 13.30 15.34 -18.97
CA ARG A 390 13.96 16.59 -18.60
C ARG A 390 14.93 16.32 -17.46
N ARG A 391 16.16 16.82 -17.60
CA ARG A 391 17.21 16.74 -16.60
C ARG A 391 17.71 18.15 -16.28
N LYS A 392 17.93 18.43 -14.98
CA LYS A 392 18.62 19.65 -14.55
C LYS A 392 20.12 19.42 -14.68
N VAL A 393 20.81 20.30 -15.36
CA VAL A 393 22.27 20.38 -15.47
C VAL A 393 22.74 21.78 -15.06
N ASP A 394 24.02 21.94 -14.73
CA ASP A 394 24.57 23.23 -14.24
C ASP A 394 24.31 24.42 -15.21
N ALA A 395 24.12 24.13 -16.47
CA ALA A 395 23.83 25.12 -17.54
C ALA A 395 22.32 25.31 -17.84
N GLY A 396 21.40 24.65 -17.12
CA GLY A 396 19.94 24.74 -17.37
C GLY A 396 19.22 23.41 -17.38
N GLU A 397 18.24 23.24 -18.30
CA GLU A 397 17.52 21.96 -18.50
C GLU A 397 18.00 21.32 -19.81
N GLU A 398 18.32 20.01 -19.71
CA GLU A 398 18.64 19.18 -20.85
C GLU A 398 17.48 18.20 -21.12
N ILE A 399 17.22 17.91 -22.39
CA ILE A 399 16.20 16.93 -22.82
C ILE A 399 16.91 15.69 -23.32
N VAL A 400 16.72 14.57 -22.63
CA VAL A 400 17.21 13.26 -23.05
C VAL A 400 16.06 12.46 -23.67
N ILE A 401 16.30 11.91 -24.85
CA ILE A 401 15.38 11.05 -25.57
C ILE A 401 15.74 9.59 -25.30
N PHE A 402 14.78 8.79 -24.85
CA PHE A 402 14.97 7.36 -24.61
C PHE A 402 13.99 6.55 -25.45
N GLY A 403 14.52 5.57 -26.19
CA GLY A 403 13.73 4.73 -27.09
C GLY A 403 14.39 3.38 -27.38
N CYS A 404 13.72 2.53 -28.14
CA CYS A 404 14.28 1.29 -28.62
C CYS A 404 13.90 1.01 -30.08
N TYR A 405 14.65 0.11 -30.74
CA TYR A 405 14.37 -0.39 -32.07
C TYR A 405 14.79 -1.87 -32.20
N GLY A 406 14.45 -2.52 -33.32
CA GLY A 406 14.70 -3.95 -33.52
C GLY A 406 13.72 -4.84 -32.75
N ASP A 407 13.88 -6.17 -32.93
CA ASP A 407 13.00 -7.18 -32.34
C ASP A 407 13.79 -8.32 -31.67
N GLY A 408 13.21 -8.90 -30.60
CA GLY A 408 13.75 -10.06 -29.92
C GLY A 408 15.20 -9.87 -29.47
N ARG A 409 16.08 -10.77 -29.89
CA ARG A 409 17.53 -10.74 -29.54
C ARG A 409 18.30 -9.59 -30.16
N HIS A 410 17.75 -8.93 -31.18
CA HIS A 410 18.38 -7.80 -31.89
C HIS A 410 17.85 -6.46 -31.39
N ARG A 411 17.10 -6.43 -30.30
CA ARG A 411 16.59 -5.17 -29.72
C ARG A 411 17.75 -4.33 -29.19
N ARG A 412 17.75 -3.05 -29.56
CA ARG A 412 18.69 -2.02 -29.10
C ARG A 412 17.94 -0.91 -28.40
N TYR A 413 18.46 -0.46 -27.29
CA TYR A 413 18.00 0.73 -26.58
C TYR A 413 18.93 1.88 -26.88
N PHE A 414 18.40 3.06 -27.06
CA PHE A 414 19.19 4.24 -27.35
C PHE A 414 18.80 5.42 -26.49
N ILE A 415 19.78 6.26 -26.25
CA ILE A 415 19.60 7.60 -25.68
C ILE A 415 20.20 8.62 -26.61
N GLU A 416 19.60 9.79 -26.64
CA GLU A 416 20.05 10.96 -27.42
C GLU A 416 19.78 12.22 -26.59
N TRP A 417 20.74 13.17 -26.51
CA TRP A 417 20.59 14.41 -25.72
C TRP A 417 21.20 15.63 -26.41
#